data_118e346c3ab371c6917c664955e8f28e
#
_entry.id   118e346c3ab371c6917c664955e8f28e
#
_cell.length_a   1.000
_cell.length_b   1.000
_cell.length_c   1.000
_cell.angle_alpha   90.00
_cell.angle_beta   90.00
_cell.angle_gamma   90.00
#
_symmetry.space_group_name_H-M   'P 1'
#
loop_
_entity.id
_entity.type
_entity.pdbx_description
1 polymer ?
#
loop_
_entity_poly.entity_id
_entity_poly.type
_entity_poly.pdbx_seq_one_letter_code
_entity_poly.pdbx_strand_id
1 'polypeptide(L)'
;MKKISPSLTLLALAINAFAIGSTEFISVGLMPMIVNTFNISLSQAGLTVSLYALGVTVGAPLLTILTGTWNRKTLMVSIMGLFILGNLLSAFAPTFLLLLVGRVLASLAHGIFMSISTVIAADVVRPEKRASAIALMFTGLTVATVIGVPLGTFIGQHSNWHMSFVFIVVIGLIGLIATSILVPKGLPIPGKINLSGLARIFTNKSILMSLFITSFGYGGTFAA
;
A
#
# COMPACT_ATOMS: atom_id res chain seq x y z
N MET A 1 -12.13 28.16 -5.15
CA MET A 1 -11.63 26.96 -4.45
C MET A 1 -10.25 27.28 -3.87
N LYS A 2 -10.04 27.10 -2.54
CA LYS A 2 -8.70 27.25 -1.94
C LYS A 2 -7.70 26.33 -2.66
N LYS A 3 -6.62 26.89 -3.19
CA LYS A 3 -5.49 26.09 -3.74
C LYS A 3 -4.89 25.28 -2.59
N ILE A 4 -5.05 23.98 -2.64
CA ILE A 4 -4.41 23.07 -1.65
C ILE A 4 -2.89 23.14 -1.89
N SER A 5 -2.12 23.32 -0.81
CA SER A 5 -0.66 23.34 -0.89
C SER A 5 -0.13 21.96 -1.33
N PRO A 6 0.82 21.89 -2.27
CA PRO A 6 1.50 20.65 -2.64
C PRO A 6 2.03 19.87 -1.44
N SER A 7 2.62 20.57 -0.46
CA SER A 7 3.16 19.94 0.76
C SER A 7 2.10 19.20 1.57
N LEU A 8 0.87 19.74 1.66
CA LEU A 8 -0.22 19.08 2.37
C LEU A 8 -0.71 17.83 1.62
N THR A 9 -0.74 17.89 0.28
CA THR A 9 -1.05 16.69 -0.53
C THR A 9 0.01 15.61 -0.33
N LEU A 10 1.30 15.97 -0.36
CA LEU A 10 2.39 15.02 -0.14
C LEU A 10 2.36 14.43 1.27
N LEU A 11 2.00 15.23 2.28
CA LEU A 11 1.82 14.74 3.65
C LEU A 11 0.69 13.69 3.71
N ALA A 12 -0.46 13.94 3.07
CA ALA A 12 -1.55 12.98 3.00
C ALA A 12 -1.10 11.66 2.33
N LEU A 13 -0.33 11.74 1.25
CA LEU A 13 0.22 10.56 0.58
C LEU A 13 1.21 9.80 1.48
N ALA A 14 2.07 10.50 2.21
CA ALA A 14 3.03 9.90 3.14
C ALA A 14 2.32 9.20 4.32
N ILE A 15 1.24 9.77 4.86
CA ILE A 15 0.42 9.12 5.91
C ILE A 15 -0.21 7.82 5.38
N ASN A 16 -0.73 7.84 4.16
CA ASN A 16 -1.27 6.61 3.55
C ASN A 16 -0.16 5.58 3.30
N ALA A 17 1.01 6.01 2.81
CA ALA A 17 2.16 5.14 2.61
C ALA A 17 2.63 4.52 3.95
N PHE A 18 2.58 5.27 5.04
CA PHE A 18 2.86 4.77 6.38
C PHE A 18 1.86 3.68 6.82
N ALA A 19 0.56 3.88 6.61
CA ALA A 19 -0.45 2.87 6.92
C ALA A 19 -0.23 1.57 6.13
N ILE A 20 0.04 1.71 4.83
CA ILE A 20 0.26 0.60 3.90
C ILE A 20 1.56 -0.15 4.23
N GLY A 21 2.66 0.56 4.46
CA GLY A 21 3.93 -0.06 4.84
C GLY A 21 3.85 -0.77 6.19
N SER A 22 3.11 -0.21 7.16
CA SER A 22 2.88 -0.87 8.44
C SER A 22 2.16 -2.20 8.27
N THR A 23 1.13 -2.26 7.42
CA THR A 23 0.36 -3.51 7.18
C THR A 23 1.17 -4.55 6.41
N GLU A 24 2.09 -4.14 5.55
CA GLU A 24 2.90 -5.04 4.73
C GLU A 24 3.75 -5.97 5.61
N PHE A 25 4.50 -5.41 6.53
CA PHE A 25 5.50 -6.14 7.32
C PHE A 25 5.02 -6.62 8.69
N ILE A 26 3.91 -6.07 9.20
CA ILE A 26 3.44 -6.40 10.56
C ILE A 26 3.14 -7.89 10.74
N SER A 27 2.68 -8.57 9.68
CA SER A 27 2.34 -10.00 9.73
C SER A 27 3.54 -10.87 10.13
N VAL A 28 4.76 -10.47 9.79
CA VAL A 28 5.99 -11.19 10.19
C VAL A 28 6.13 -11.17 11.72
N GLY A 29 5.96 -10.01 12.34
CA GLY A 29 6.02 -9.86 13.81
C GLY A 29 4.86 -10.54 14.54
N LEU A 30 3.72 -10.78 13.86
CA LEU A 30 2.53 -11.40 14.43
C LEU A 30 2.46 -12.91 14.19
N MET A 31 3.35 -13.49 13.38
CA MET A 31 3.31 -14.93 13.02
C MET A 31 3.17 -15.87 14.21
N PRO A 32 3.97 -15.76 15.29
CA PRO A 32 3.85 -16.68 16.42
C PRO A 32 2.47 -16.65 17.07
N MET A 33 1.85 -15.48 17.15
CA MET A 33 0.51 -15.32 17.72
C MET A 33 -0.58 -15.90 16.81
N ILE A 34 -0.45 -15.72 15.49
CA ILE A 34 -1.36 -16.29 14.48
C ILE A 34 -1.29 -17.82 14.50
N VAL A 35 -0.07 -18.39 14.55
CA VAL A 35 0.16 -19.84 14.69
C VAL A 35 -0.58 -20.39 15.91
N ASN A 36 -0.41 -19.76 17.08
CA ASN A 36 -1.04 -20.20 18.32
C ASN A 36 -2.57 -20.03 18.28
N THR A 37 -3.08 -18.92 17.71
CA THR A 37 -4.52 -18.65 17.68
C THR A 37 -5.28 -19.65 16.81
N PHE A 38 -4.74 -19.99 15.64
CA PHE A 38 -5.43 -20.87 14.68
C PHE A 38 -4.92 -22.31 14.73
N ASN A 39 -3.96 -22.62 15.61
CA ASN A 39 -3.34 -23.95 15.73
C ASN A 39 -2.84 -24.49 14.38
N ILE A 40 -2.10 -23.65 13.65
CA ILE A 40 -1.56 -23.93 12.32
C ILE A 40 -0.03 -23.98 12.34
N SER A 41 0.58 -24.50 11.28
CA SER A 41 2.04 -24.48 11.14
C SER A 41 2.57 -23.07 10.81
N LEU A 42 3.86 -22.83 11.10
CA LEU A 42 4.55 -21.59 10.70
C LEU A 42 4.50 -21.38 9.18
N SER A 43 4.64 -22.45 8.40
CA SER A 43 4.52 -22.42 6.94
C SER A 43 3.14 -21.94 6.48
N GLN A 44 2.08 -22.40 7.13
CA GLN A 44 0.72 -21.92 6.84
C GLN A 44 0.56 -20.45 7.22
N ALA A 45 1.06 -20.02 8.39
CA ALA A 45 1.04 -18.61 8.79
C ALA A 45 1.79 -17.71 7.79
N GLY A 46 2.85 -18.22 7.16
CA GLY A 46 3.59 -17.56 6.08
C GLY A 46 2.73 -17.18 4.86
N LEU A 47 1.59 -17.84 4.65
CA LEU A 47 0.64 -17.48 3.60
C LEU A 47 0.09 -16.05 3.79
N THR A 48 0.06 -15.52 5.01
CA THR A 48 -0.36 -14.13 5.27
C THR A 48 0.57 -13.10 4.61
N VAL A 49 1.84 -13.44 4.42
CA VAL A 49 2.85 -12.64 3.73
C VAL A 49 2.86 -12.96 2.24
N SER A 50 2.91 -14.24 1.88
CA SER A 50 3.01 -14.66 0.48
C SER A 50 1.80 -14.26 -0.37
N LEU A 51 0.58 -14.44 0.16
CA LEU A 51 -0.65 -14.01 -0.53
C LEU A 51 -0.76 -12.49 -0.60
N TYR A 52 -0.25 -11.78 0.41
CA TYR A 52 -0.16 -10.32 0.37
C TYR A 52 0.77 -9.87 -0.77
N ALA A 53 1.98 -10.40 -0.85
CA ALA A 53 2.93 -10.07 -1.91
C ALA A 53 2.39 -10.41 -3.30
N LEU A 54 1.73 -11.57 -3.44
CA LEU A 54 1.06 -11.96 -4.69
C LEU A 54 -0.06 -10.99 -5.06
N GLY A 55 -0.88 -10.58 -4.08
CA GLY A 55 -1.96 -9.62 -4.29
C GLY A 55 -1.46 -8.24 -4.70
N VAL A 56 -0.33 -7.75 -4.16
CA VAL A 56 0.33 -6.52 -4.62
C VAL A 56 0.78 -6.67 -6.07
N THR A 57 1.45 -7.78 -6.39
CA THR A 57 2.02 -8.03 -7.73
C THR A 57 0.93 -8.11 -8.81
N VAL A 58 -0.18 -8.78 -8.52
CA VAL A 58 -1.31 -8.93 -9.46
C VAL A 58 -2.23 -7.70 -9.43
N GLY A 59 -2.45 -7.15 -8.24
CA GLY A 59 -3.36 -6.03 -8.04
C GLY A 59 -2.91 -4.75 -8.72
N ALA A 60 -1.62 -4.45 -8.70
CA ALA A 60 -1.09 -3.23 -9.32
C ALA A 60 -1.42 -3.12 -10.82
N PRO A 61 -1.07 -4.07 -11.69
CA PRO A 61 -1.39 -3.97 -13.12
C PRO A 61 -2.89 -4.13 -13.38
N LEU A 62 -3.55 -5.09 -12.74
CA LEU A 62 -4.97 -5.37 -12.97
C LEU A 62 -5.85 -4.16 -12.64
N LEU A 63 -5.73 -3.63 -11.42
CA LEU A 63 -6.55 -2.50 -10.98
C LEU A 63 -6.16 -1.20 -11.71
N THR A 64 -4.89 -1.01 -12.07
CA THR A 64 -4.47 0.14 -12.88
C THR A 64 -5.15 0.13 -14.25
N ILE A 65 -5.27 -1.03 -14.88
CA ILE A 65 -5.98 -1.17 -16.16
C ILE A 65 -7.48 -0.91 -15.99
N LEU A 66 -8.10 -1.53 -14.98
CA LEU A 66 -9.54 -1.42 -14.74
C LEU A 66 -9.99 -0.01 -14.33
N THR A 67 -9.14 0.73 -13.63
CA THR A 67 -9.45 2.04 -13.07
C THR A 67 -8.81 3.21 -13.81
N GLY A 68 -8.15 2.97 -14.95
CA GLY A 68 -7.36 3.95 -15.70
C GLY A 68 -8.13 5.19 -16.18
N THR A 69 -9.48 5.11 -16.24
CA THR A 69 -10.36 6.23 -16.60
C THR A 69 -10.96 6.95 -15.39
N TRP A 70 -10.66 6.50 -14.16
CA TRP A 70 -11.22 7.09 -12.96
C TRP A 70 -10.51 8.40 -12.58
N ASN A 71 -11.25 9.30 -11.94
CA ASN A 71 -10.64 10.47 -11.31
C ASN A 71 -9.67 10.02 -10.21
N ARG A 72 -8.44 10.52 -10.23
CA ARG A 72 -7.35 10.09 -9.33
C ARG A 72 -7.69 10.26 -7.85
N LYS A 73 -8.39 11.32 -7.47
CA LYS A 73 -8.83 11.51 -6.08
C LYS A 73 -9.88 10.49 -5.67
N THR A 74 -10.89 10.27 -6.51
CA THR A 74 -11.93 9.25 -6.26
C THR A 74 -11.30 7.87 -6.13
N LEU A 75 -10.40 7.53 -7.05
CA LEU A 75 -9.68 6.27 -7.03
C LEU A 75 -8.88 6.11 -5.72
N MET A 76 -8.13 7.14 -5.32
CA MET A 76 -7.35 7.10 -4.08
C MET A 76 -8.23 6.90 -2.83
N VAL A 77 -9.37 7.58 -2.75
CA VAL A 77 -10.34 7.41 -1.66
C VAL A 77 -10.92 5.98 -1.65
N SER A 78 -11.30 5.46 -2.83
CA SER A 78 -11.82 4.08 -2.96
C SER A 78 -10.78 3.03 -2.56
N ILE A 79 -9.51 3.22 -2.96
CA ILE A 79 -8.40 2.33 -2.61
C ILE A 79 -8.17 2.33 -1.09
N MET A 80 -8.17 3.50 -0.47
CA MET A 80 -8.02 3.58 0.99
C MET A 80 -9.21 2.99 1.72
N GLY A 81 -10.41 3.09 1.16
CA GLY A 81 -11.59 2.37 1.66
C GLY A 81 -11.43 0.85 1.58
N LEU A 82 -10.94 0.33 0.45
CA LEU A 82 -10.64 -1.09 0.27
C LEU A 82 -9.54 -1.57 1.23
N PHE A 83 -8.50 -0.75 1.43
CA PHE A 83 -7.42 -1.02 2.38
C PHE A 83 -7.95 -1.15 3.82
N ILE A 84 -8.79 -0.21 4.24
CA ILE A 84 -9.42 -0.21 5.56
C ILE A 84 -10.32 -1.45 5.72
N LEU A 85 -11.13 -1.77 4.71
CA LEU A 85 -11.98 -2.96 4.72
C LEU A 85 -11.16 -4.25 4.87
N GLY A 86 -10.08 -4.41 4.11
CA GLY A 86 -9.20 -5.57 4.21
C GLY A 86 -8.57 -5.71 5.60
N ASN A 87 -8.12 -4.60 6.20
CA ASN A 87 -7.55 -4.62 7.56
C ASN A 87 -8.63 -4.80 8.65
N LEU A 88 -9.86 -4.32 8.45
CA LEU A 88 -11.01 -4.62 9.32
C LEU A 88 -11.34 -6.11 9.31
N LEU A 89 -11.41 -6.74 8.13
CA LEU A 89 -11.60 -8.19 8.04
C LEU A 89 -10.49 -8.96 8.75
N SER A 90 -9.24 -8.49 8.64
CA SER A 90 -8.12 -9.07 9.37
C SER A 90 -8.24 -8.86 10.88
N ALA A 91 -8.66 -7.66 11.33
CA ALA A 91 -8.83 -7.32 12.74
C ALA A 91 -9.94 -8.13 13.43
N PHE A 92 -10.96 -8.53 12.72
CA PHE A 92 -12.10 -9.29 13.25
C PHE A 92 -12.18 -10.73 12.71
N ALA A 93 -11.06 -11.28 12.21
CA ALA A 93 -11.04 -12.61 11.60
C ALA A 93 -11.21 -13.73 12.63
N PRO A 94 -12.35 -14.45 12.68
CA PRO A 94 -12.56 -15.60 13.55
C PRO A 94 -11.90 -16.87 12.98
N THR A 95 -11.50 -16.86 11.71
CA THR A 95 -10.87 -17.98 11.01
C THR A 95 -9.64 -17.52 10.24
N PHE A 96 -8.67 -18.42 10.08
CA PHE A 96 -7.48 -18.14 9.29
C PHE A 96 -7.80 -17.77 7.84
N LEU A 97 -8.83 -18.43 7.25
CA LEU A 97 -9.27 -18.09 5.89
C LEU A 97 -9.74 -16.63 5.76
N LEU A 98 -10.53 -16.13 6.73
CA LEU A 98 -10.97 -14.74 6.70
C LEU A 98 -9.80 -13.76 6.86
N LEU A 99 -8.81 -14.11 7.70
CA LEU A 99 -7.57 -13.35 7.78
C LEU A 99 -6.88 -13.27 6.41
N LEU A 100 -6.75 -14.39 5.69
CA LEU A 100 -6.13 -14.42 4.35
C LEU A 100 -6.92 -13.56 3.34
N VAL A 101 -8.26 -13.62 3.36
CA VAL A 101 -9.11 -12.77 2.51
C VAL A 101 -8.86 -11.29 2.82
N GLY A 102 -8.83 -10.91 4.08
CA GLY A 102 -8.51 -9.54 4.49
C GLY A 102 -7.13 -9.08 4.00
N ARG A 103 -6.12 -9.96 4.08
CA ARG A 103 -4.76 -9.72 3.57
C ARG A 103 -4.74 -9.50 2.06
N VAL A 104 -5.45 -10.32 1.29
CA VAL A 104 -5.55 -10.17 -0.17
C VAL A 104 -6.23 -8.84 -0.53
N LEU A 105 -7.34 -8.47 0.11
CA LEU A 105 -8.01 -7.19 -0.16
C LEU A 105 -7.11 -5.99 0.15
N ALA A 106 -6.42 -6.01 1.28
CA ALA A 106 -5.48 -4.95 1.64
C ALA A 106 -4.30 -4.85 0.65
N SER A 107 -3.80 -5.98 0.15
CA SER A 107 -2.69 -6.03 -0.82
C SER A 107 -3.08 -5.51 -2.20
N LEU A 108 -4.30 -5.77 -2.66
CA LEU A 108 -4.82 -5.19 -3.91
C LEU A 108 -4.84 -3.65 -3.83
N ALA A 109 -5.26 -3.11 -2.69
CA ALA A 109 -5.24 -1.67 -2.45
C ALA A 109 -3.80 -1.12 -2.43
N HIS A 110 -2.84 -1.83 -1.81
CA HIS A 110 -1.44 -1.44 -1.77
C HIS A 110 -0.86 -1.31 -3.19
N GLY A 111 -1.04 -2.33 -4.03
CA GLY A 111 -0.47 -2.37 -5.38
C GLY A 111 -0.85 -1.14 -6.22
N ILE A 112 -2.13 -0.80 -6.26
CA ILE A 112 -2.58 0.37 -7.02
C ILE A 112 -2.25 1.70 -6.32
N PHE A 113 -2.24 1.73 -4.97
CA PHE A 113 -1.88 2.93 -4.21
C PHE A 113 -0.50 3.45 -4.62
N MET A 114 0.51 2.58 -4.66
CA MET A 114 1.90 2.97 -4.98
C MET A 114 2.00 3.59 -6.37
N SER A 115 1.29 3.02 -7.33
CA SER A 115 1.24 3.53 -8.70
C SER A 115 0.60 4.92 -8.78
N ILE A 116 -0.59 5.08 -8.21
CA ILE A 116 -1.37 6.33 -8.29
C ILE A 116 -0.75 7.43 -7.44
N SER A 117 -0.27 7.13 -6.23
CA SER A 117 0.33 8.12 -5.34
C SER A 117 1.62 8.72 -5.90
N THR A 118 2.44 7.91 -6.59
CA THR A 118 3.63 8.37 -7.29
C THR A 118 3.28 9.39 -8.39
N VAL A 119 2.24 9.12 -9.16
CA VAL A 119 1.77 10.04 -10.20
C VAL A 119 1.20 11.32 -9.59
N ILE A 120 0.38 11.23 -8.54
CA ILE A 120 -0.17 12.40 -7.84
C ILE A 120 0.97 13.24 -7.26
N ALA A 121 1.95 12.62 -6.60
CA ALA A 121 3.11 13.32 -6.03
C ALA A 121 3.88 14.11 -7.10
N ALA A 122 4.07 13.52 -8.29
CA ALA A 122 4.74 14.17 -9.40
C ALA A 122 3.92 15.34 -10.00
N ASP A 123 2.59 15.20 -10.05
CA ASP A 123 1.72 16.19 -10.72
C ASP A 123 1.39 17.42 -9.86
N VAL A 124 1.52 17.32 -8.53
CA VAL A 124 1.23 18.46 -7.64
C VAL A 124 2.40 19.43 -7.50
N VAL A 125 3.57 19.11 -8.05
CA VAL A 125 4.79 19.92 -7.97
C VAL A 125 5.33 20.28 -9.36
N ARG A 126 6.27 21.24 -9.41
CA ARG A 126 6.99 21.57 -10.65
C ARG A 126 7.88 20.41 -11.11
N PRO A 127 8.20 20.30 -12.41
CA PRO A 127 9.00 19.18 -12.96
C PRO A 127 10.32 18.94 -12.23
N GLU A 128 11.00 20.00 -11.80
CA GLU A 128 12.31 19.93 -11.15
C GLU A 128 12.23 19.32 -9.73
N LYS A 129 11.03 19.32 -9.13
CA LYS A 129 10.78 18.81 -7.77
C LYS A 129 10.11 17.43 -7.74
N ARG A 130 9.82 16.82 -8.88
CA ARG A 130 9.08 15.54 -8.97
C ARG A 130 9.77 14.42 -8.21
N ALA A 131 11.08 14.26 -8.41
CA ALA A 131 11.84 13.22 -7.72
C ALA A 131 11.77 13.38 -6.18
N SER A 132 11.96 14.62 -5.69
CA SER A 132 11.86 14.93 -4.25
C SER A 132 10.46 14.72 -3.70
N ALA A 133 9.41 15.02 -4.46
CA ALA A 133 8.03 14.80 -4.05
C ALA A 133 7.69 13.31 -3.92
N ILE A 134 8.14 12.51 -4.88
CA ILE A 134 8.02 11.05 -4.83
C ILE A 134 8.81 10.50 -3.65
N ALA A 135 10.05 10.93 -3.45
CA ALA A 135 10.85 10.50 -2.30
C ALA A 135 10.18 10.84 -0.97
N LEU A 136 9.60 12.05 -0.84
CA LEU A 136 8.86 12.46 0.36
C LEU A 136 7.63 11.57 0.61
N MET A 137 6.89 11.17 -0.41
CA MET A 137 5.80 10.20 -0.27
C MET A 137 6.32 8.84 0.23
N PHE A 138 7.45 8.36 -0.32
CA PHE A 138 8.06 7.09 0.09
C PHE A 138 8.64 7.12 1.52
N THR A 139 8.94 8.29 2.10
CA THR A 139 9.34 8.35 3.52
C THR A 139 8.30 7.75 4.45
N GLY A 140 7.01 7.77 4.06
CA GLY A 140 5.95 7.08 4.80
C GLY A 140 6.22 5.58 4.98
N LEU A 141 6.68 4.88 3.91
CA LEU A 141 7.06 3.47 3.99
C LEU A 141 8.27 3.26 4.91
N THR A 142 9.30 4.10 4.78
CA THR A 142 10.48 4.01 5.63
C THR A 142 10.13 4.21 7.10
N VAL A 143 9.30 5.20 7.41
CA VAL A 143 8.83 5.43 8.79
C VAL A 143 7.95 4.27 9.27
N ALA A 144 7.19 3.64 8.38
CA ALA A 144 6.40 2.44 8.71
C ALA A 144 7.29 1.28 9.16
N THR A 145 8.39 1.02 8.46
CA THR A 145 9.31 -0.08 8.85
C THR A 145 10.02 0.20 10.17
N VAL A 146 10.38 1.46 10.44
CA VAL A 146 11.15 1.85 11.65
C VAL A 146 10.24 2.00 12.88
N ILE A 147 9.01 2.50 12.71
CA ILE A 147 8.09 2.82 13.82
C ILE A 147 6.81 2.00 13.74
N GLY A 148 6.17 1.95 12.58
CA GLY A 148 4.84 1.34 12.41
C GLY A 148 4.84 -0.16 12.70
N VAL A 149 5.80 -0.88 12.16
CA VAL A 149 5.92 -2.35 12.36
C VAL A 149 6.28 -2.70 13.81
N PRO A 150 7.32 -2.12 14.43
CA PRO A 150 7.61 -2.38 15.84
C PRO A 150 6.46 -2.01 16.76
N LEU A 151 5.82 -0.85 16.55
CA LEU A 151 4.68 -0.42 17.38
C LEU A 151 3.49 -1.37 17.23
N GLY A 152 3.15 -1.75 16.01
CA GLY A 152 2.06 -2.68 15.76
C GLY A 152 2.34 -4.08 16.34
N THR A 153 3.58 -4.56 16.24
CA THR A 153 4.01 -5.83 16.86
C THR A 153 3.94 -5.74 18.39
N PHE A 154 4.40 -4.63 18.97
CA PHE A 154 4.30 -4.37 20.41
C PHE A 154 2.85 -4.40 20.90
N ILE A 155 1.93 -3.72 20.18
CA ILE A 155 0.49 -3.76 20.49
C ILE A 155 -0.02 -5.20 20.47
N GLY A 156 0.32 -5.98 19.44
CA GLY A 156 -0.08 -7.38 19.33
C GLY A 156 0.42 -8.24 20.47
N GLN A 157 1.65 -8.06 20.88
CA GLN A 157 2.29 -8.84 21.98
C GLN A 157 1.71 -8.51 23.35
N HIS A 158 1.32 -7.26 23.61
CA HIS A 158 0.82 -6.82 24.92
C HIS A 158 -0.72 -6.87 25.05
N SER A 159 -1.43 -7.11 23.95
CA SER A 159 -2.88 -7.31 23.94
C SER A 159 -3.27 -8.59 23.20
N ASN A 160 -3.56 -8.47 21.91
CA ASN A 160 -3.74 -9.57 20.98
C ASN A 160 -3.43 -9.06 19.56
N TRP A 161 -3.11 -9.98 18.64
CA TRP A 161 -2.72 -9.64 17.28
C TRP A 161 -3.83 -8.92 16.48
N HIS A 162 -5.11 -9.08 16.83
CA HIS A 162 -6.23 -8.37 16.22
C HIS A 162 -6.09 -6.84 16.42
N MET A 163 -5.63 -6.40 17.61
CA MET A 163 -5.45 -4.97 17.92
C MET A 163 -4.37 -4.31 17.05
N SER A 164 -3.42 -5.09 16.56
CA SER A 164 -2.44 -4.57 15.59
C SER A 164 -3.12 -4.16 14.27
N PHE A 165 -4.08 -4.94 13.80
CA PHE A 165 -4.85 -4.57 12.61
C PHE A 165 -5.84 -3.43 12.88
N VAL A 166 -6.41 -3.34 14.09
CA VAL A 166 -7.21 -2.17 14.50
C VAL A 166 -6.35 -0.90 14.47
N PHE A 167 -5.12 -0.95 14.97
CA PHE A 167 -4.16 0.16 14.87
C PHE A 167 -3.95 0.61 13.42
N ILE A 168 -3.77 -0.34 12.49
CA ILE A 168 -3.63 -0.04 11.06
C ILE A 168 -4.91 0.59 10.49
N VAL A 169 -6.08 0.11 10.88
CA VAL A 169 -7.38 0.69 10.48
C VAL A 169 -7.49 2.13 10.92
N VAL A 170 -7.08 2.45 12.15
CA VAL A 170 -7.12 3.84 12.67
C VAL A 170 -6.21 4.75 11.83
N ILE A 171 -4.99 4.31 11.54
CA ILE A 171 -4.08 5.09 10.68
C ILE A 171 -4.63 5.20 9.25
N GLY A 172 -5.19 4.13 8.72
CA GLY A 172 -5.84 4.10 7.41
C GLY A 172 -7.00 5.11 7.33
N LEU A 173 -7.82 5.22 8.38
CA LEU A 173 -8.89 6.22 8.47
C LEU A 173 -8.34 7.65 8.48
N ILE A 174 -7.27 7.91 9.23
CA ILE A 174 -6.58 9.22 9.22
C ILE A 174 -6.10 9.52 7.80
N GLY A 175 -5.47 8.55 7.13
CA GLY A 175 -5.02 8.67 5.74
C GLY A 175 -6.16 8.91 4.75
N LEU A 176 -7.28 8.21 4.90
CA LEU A 176 -8.50 8.41 4.09
C LEU A 176 -9.06 9.83 4.25
N ILE A 177 -9.18 10.31 5.48
CA ILE A 177 -9.63 11.66 5.79
C ILE A 177 -8.67 12.69 5.19
N ALA A 178 -7.36 12.52 5.42
CA ALA A 178 -6.32 13.39 4.86
C ALA A 178 -6.40 13.42 3.31
N THR A 179 -6.55 12.29 2.66
CA THR A 179 -6.75 12.19 1.20
C THR A 179 -7.99 12.93 0.75
N SER A 180 -9.10 12.74 1.44
CA SER A 180 -10.39 13.36 1.09
C SER A 180 -10.35 14.88 1.17
N ILE A 181 -9.56 15.43 2.09
CA ILE A 181 -9.43 16.88 2.30
C ILE A 181 -8.29 17.48 1.49
N LEU A 182 -7.12 16.84 1.49
CA LEU A 182 -5.84 17.41 1.06
C LEU A 182 -5.41 17.03 -0.35
N VAL A 183 -6.08 16.06 -1.01
CA VAL A 183 -5.80 15.75 -2.42
C VAL A 183 -6.72 16.58 -3.32
N PRO A 184 -6.19 17.32 -4.33
CA PRO A 184 -7.00 18.13 -5.23
C PRO A 184 -7.96 17.29 -6.10
N LYS A 185 -9.14 17.84 -6.42
CA LYS A 185 -10.12 17.17 -7.31
C LYS A 185 -9.77 17.27 -8.80
N GLY A 186 -9.03 18.28 -9.21
CA GLY A 186 -8.75 18.63 -10.61
C GLY A 186 -7.47 18.00 -11.17
N LEU A 187 -7.03 16.85 -10.67
CA LEU A 187 -5.87 16.14 -11.21
C LEU A 187 -6.18 15.56 -12.59
N PRO A 188 -5.20 15.54 -13.53
CA PRO A 188 -5.39 14.96 -14.85
C PRO A 188 -5.88 13.52 -14.77
N ILE A 189 -6.89 13.20 -15.57
CA ILE A 189 -7.39 11.81 -15.68
C ILE A 189 -6.46 11.09 -16.65
N PRO A 190 -5.90 9.91 -16.28
CA PRO A 190 -5.15 9.10 -17.20
C PRO A 190 -6.03 8.75 -18.42
N GLY A 191 -5.47 8.80 -19.61
CA GLY A 191 -6.15 8.31 -20.80
C GLY A 191 -6.32 6.77 -20.75
N LYS A 192 -7.11 6.21 -21.67
CA LYS A 192 -7.24 4.76 -21.81
C LYS A 192 -5.84 4.14 -22.01
N ILE A 193 -5.54 3.12 -21.22
CA ILE A 193 -4.27 2.40 -21.31
C ILE A 193 -4.24 1.67 -22.66
N ASN A 194 -3.24 1.98 -23.47
CA ASN A 194 -3.02 1.29 -24.72
C ASN A 194 -2.21 0.01 -24.44
N LEU A 195 -2.86 -1.14 -24.57
CA LEU A 195 -2.23 -2.46 -24.34
C LEU A 195 -1.02 -2.70 -25.25
N SER A 196 -1.02 -2.16 -26.47
CA SER A 196 0.16 -2.22 -27.35
C SER A 196 1.32 -1.37 -26.83
N GLY A 197 1.05 -0.30 -26.08
CA GLY A 197 2.05 0.49 -25.37
C GLY A 197 2.68 -0.27 -24.21
N LEU A 198 1.92 -1.14 -23.53
CA LEU A 198 2.44 -2.01 -22.47
C LEU A 198 3.45 -3.03 -23.04
N ALA A 199 3.21 -3.61 -24.21
CA ALA A 199 4.17 -4.52 -24.85
C ALA A 199 5.53 -3.84 -25.11
N ARG A 200 5.55 -2.56 -25.46
CA ARG A 200 6.78 -1.77 -25.64
C ARG A 200 7.60 -1.59 -24.35
N ILE A 201 6.96 -1.64 -23.19
CA ILE A 201 7.67 -1.57 -21.89
C ILE A 201 8.63 -2.77 -21.76
N PHE A 202 8.18 -3.96 -22.16
CA PHE A 202 8.97 -5.18 -22.10
C PHE A 202 10.08 -5.28 -23.18
N THR A 203 10.09 -4.37 -24.16
CA THR A 203 11.16 -4.27 -25.16
C THR A 203 12.17 -3.16 -24.86
N ASN A 204 11.86 -2.26 -23.90
CA ASN A 204 12.74 -1.15 -23.53
C ASN A 204 13.78 -1.60 -22.49
N LYS A 205 15.05 -1.70 -22.92
CA LYS A 205 16.17 -2.18 -22.11
C LYS A 205 16.36 -1.35 -20.80
N SER A 206 16.16 -0.05 -20.84
CA SER A 206 16.29 0.82 -19.64
C SER A 206 15.20 0.53 -18.61
N ILE A 207 13.97 0.29 -19.07
CA ILE A 207 12.84 -0.04 -18.19
C ILE A 207 13.06 -1.44 -17.58
N LEU A 208 13.46 -2.42 -18.41
CA LEU A 208 13.77 -3.77 -17.92
C LEU A 208 14.90 -3.76 -16.90
N MET A 209 15.95 -2.97 -17.13
CA MET A 209 17.07 -2.85 -16.19
C MET A 209 16.65 -2.20 -14.86
N SER A 210 15.79 -1.18 -14.91
CA SER A 210 15.22 -0.56 -13.71
C SER A 210 14.33 -1.54 -12.94
N LEU A 211 13.49 -2.32 -13.63
CA LEU A 211 12.66 -3.36 -13.02
C LEU A 211 13.51 -4.44 -12.38
N PHE A 212 14.59 -4.87 -13.04
CA PHE A 212 15.53 -5.86 -12.52
C PHE A 212 16.19 -5.36 -11.23
N ILE A 213 16.78 -4.15 -11.26
CA ILE A 213 17.43 -3.54 -10.08
C ILE A 213 16.45 -3.41 -8.92
N THR A 214 15.21 -2.96 -9.18
CA THR A 214 14.18 -2.82 -8.15
C THR A 214 13.77 -4.18 -7.57
N SER A 215 13.56 -5.19 -8.43
CA SER A 215 13.15 -6.53 -8.01
C SER A 215 14.19 -7.21 -7.13
N PHE A 216 15.48 -7.11 -7.51
CA PHE A 216 16.55 -7.70 -6.71
C PHE A 216 16.88 -6.89 -5.46
N GLY A 217 16.87 -5.55 -5.55
CA GLY A 217 17.10 -4.68 -4.41
C GLY A 217 16.02 -4.81 -3.34
N TYR A 218 14.74 -4.81 -3.76
CA TYR A 218 13.63 -4.96 -2.82
C TYR A 218 13.42 -6.42 -2.38
N GLY A 219 13.65 -7.39 -3.27
CA GLY A 219 13.57 -8.82 -2.94
C GLY A 219 14.55 -9.23 -1.86
N GLY A 220 15.73 -8.61 -1.80
CA GLY A 220 16.71 -8.86 -0.74
C GLY A 220 16.21 -8.52 0.67
N THR A 221 15.27 -7.58 0.81
CA THR A 221 14.69 -7.22 2.13
C THR A 221 13.78 -8.31 2.71
N PHE A 222 13.31 -9.25 1.89
CA PHE A 222 12.50 -10.39 2.32
C PHE A 222 13.31 -11.68 2.49
N ALA A 223 14.56 -11.69 2.04
CA ALA A 223 15.43 -12.88 2.12
C ALA A 223 16.34 -12.87 3.36
N ALA A 224 16.43 -11.73 4.05
CA ALA A 224 17.20 -11.56 5.29
C ALA A 224 16.32 -11.74 6.52
#